data_7918c9e1ea173c2c52cb95e3af6b8677
#
_entry.id   7918c9e1ea173c2c52cb95e3af6b8677
#
_cell.length_a   1.000
_cell.length_b   1.000
_cell.length_c   1.000
_cell.angle_alpha   90.00
_cell.angle_beta   90.00
_cell.angle_gamma   90.00
#
_symmetry.space_group_name_H-M   'P 1'
#
loop_
_entity.id
_entity.type
_entity.pdbx_description
1 polymer ?
#
loop_
_entity_poly.entity_id
_entity_poly.type
_entity_poly.pdbx_seq_one_letter_code
_entity_poly.pdbx_strand_id
1 'polypeptide(L)'
;LVEDTASGTKYKGLYPWKLESESFDFTGLYSSVEVTIPKSYSVSVNGYTLDDEYITEDNIHYDILEDYYEDYSGLPVKATYKFDNIIGIIEPVITDPNGNEVTIDPDKDDSQFLVPCSDAETTALDGFVQRFAERYEGYKSGTIDPTYGMNRLSGYLQSGTELYNRLELMKDGLDWSHVTNYVLHSVTLNSVISFGGGNYLCDFTTHITSDSPNGHHDDTLNYKIIVKDISGNLSDMRVVSLDSY
;
A
#
# COMPACT_ATOMS: atom_id res chain seq x y z
N LEU A 1 35.15 -36.62 24.41
CA LEU A 1 35.96 -37.82 24.71
C LEU A 1 36.56 -37.70 26.11
N VAL A 2 36.52 -38.75 26.89
CA VAL A 2 37.15 -38.82 28.19
C VAL A 2 38.12 -40.03 28.24
N GLU A 3 39.12 -39.95 29.07
CA GLU A 3 40.05 -41.06 29.27
C GLU A 3 39.34 -42.23 29.99
N ASP A 4 39.35 -43.42 29.39
CA ASP A 4 38.70 -44.60 30.01
C ASP A 4 39.59 -45.22 31.08
N THR A 5 39.57 -44.63 32.25
CA THR A 5 40.32 -45.12 33.40
C THR A 5 39.69 -46.40 34.00
N ALA A 6 38.42 -46.68 33.69
CA ALA A 6 37.68 -47.86 34.22
C ALA A 6 38.15 -49.17 33.53
N SER A 7 38.72 -49.10 32.33
CA SER A 7 39.26 -50.30 31.64
C SER A 7 40.40 -50.97 32.37
N GLY A 8 41.12 -50.25 33.24
CA GLY A 8 42.32 -50.74 33.93
C GLY A 8 43.51 -51.07 33.04
N THR A 9 43.36 -51.02 31.73
CA THR A 9 44.37 -51.40 30.72
C THR A 9 44.97 -50.16 30.13
N LYS A 10 46.32 -50.05 30.23
CA LYS A 10 47.07 -48.98 29.61
C LYS A 10 47.76 -49.48 28.34
N TYR A 11 47.71 -48.73 27.26
CA TYR A 11 48.53 -48.94 26.09
C TYR A 11 49.63 -47.87 26.02
N LYS A 12 50.88 -48.29 26.09
CA LYS A 12 52.02 -47.36 26.13
C LYS A 12 51.93 -46.32 27.27
N GLY A 13 51.36 -46.68 28.41
CA GLY A 13 51.22 -45.77 29.55
C GLY A 13 49.98 -44.87 29.55
N LEU A 14 49.22 -44.89 28.50
CA LEU A 14 47.97 -44.11 28.40
C LEU A 14 46.74 -45.02 28.49
N TYR A 15 45.69 -44.55 29.11
CA TYR A 15 44.39 -45.19 29.08
C TYR A 15 43.75 -44.97 27.71
N PRO A 16 42.91 -45.92 27.22
CA PRO A 16 42.14 -45.69 26.00
C PRO A 16 41.08 -44.61 26.27
N TRP A 17 40.79 -43.86 25.21
CA TRP A 17 39.69 -42.90 25.23
C TRP A 17 38.42 -43.62 24.88
N LYS A 18 37.35 -43.33 25.63
CA LYS A 18 35.98 -43.73 25.28
C LYS A 18 35.12 -42.53 25.03
N LEU A 19 34.15 -42.68 24.13
CA LEU A 19 33.06 -41.74 23.96
C LEU A 19 32.08 -41.94 25.08
N GLU A 20 31.95 -40.97 26.00
CA GLU A 20 30.96 -41.02 27.08
C GLU A 20 29.63 -40.46 26.66
N SER A 21 29.64 -39.36 25.86
CA SER A 21 28.46 -38.75 25.30
C SER A 21 28.82 -38.06 24.01
N GLU A 22 27.89 -38.01 23.11
CA GLU A 22 27.97 -37.25 21.88
C GLU A 22 26.81 -36.27 21.93
N SER A 23 27.11 -34.99 21.87
CA SER A 23 26.13 -33.94 21.75
C SER A 23 26.49 -33.05 20.57
N PHE A 24 25.56 -32.82 19.72
CA PHE A 24 25.72 -31.89 18.63
C PHE A 24 25.01 -30.58 19.04
N ASP A 25 25.78 -29.50 19.07
CA ASP A 25 25.21 -28.17 19.26
C ASP A 25 25.00 -27.54 17.88
N PHE A 26 23.73 -27.37 17.55
CA PHE A 26 23.28 -26.75 16.31
C PHE A 26 22.91 -25.28 16.50
N THR A 27 23.08 -24.71 17.69
CA THR A 27 22.60 -23.38 18.08
C THR A 27 23.11 -22.26 17.16
N GLY A 28 24.23 -22.42 16.51
CA GLY A 28 24.76 -21.42 15.56
C GLY A 28 24.54 -21.76 14.09
N LEU A 29 23.82 -22.84 13.79
CA LEU A 29 23.60 -23.30 12.41
C LEU A 29 22.25 -22.86 11.83
N TYR A 30 21.34 -22.40 12.69
CA TYR A 30 20.03 -21.95 12.26
C TYR A 30 20.02 -20.45 12.05
N SER A 31 19.44 -20.05 10.93
CA SER A 31 19.12 -18.68 10.58
C SER A 31 17.61 -18.49 10.52
N SER A 32 17.18 -17.27 10.69
CA SER A 32 15.81 -16.84 10.40
C SER A 32 15.83 -15.70 9.41
N VAL A 33 14.80 -15.63 8.58
CA VAL A 33 14.54 -14.51 7.69
C VAL A 33 13.25 -13.85 8.19
N GLU A 34 13.30 -12.54 8.38
CA GLU A 34 12.14 -11.72 8.67
C GLU A 34 12.20 -10.49 7.78
N VAL A 35 11.15 -10.24 7.01
CA VAL A 35 11.11 -9.13 6.07
C VAL A 35 9.69 -8.58 5.95
N THR A 36 9.56 -7.25 6.02
CA THR A 36 8.31 -6.53 5.80
C THR A 36 8.30 -5.97 4.38
N ILE A 37 7.33 -6.40 3.59
CA ILE A 37 7.20 -6.02 2.17
C ILE A 37 5.74 -5.70 1.82
N PRO A 38 5.50 -4.96 0.71
CA PRO A 38 4.16 -4.81 0.16
C PRO A 38 3.51 -6.17 -0.09
N LYS A 39 2.24 -6.34 0.25
CA LYS A 39 1.49 -7.60 -0.04
C LYS A 39 1.39 -7.95 -1.52
N SER A 40 1.61 -6.98 -2.40
CA SER A 40 1.69 -7.20 -3.85
C SER A 40 3.03 -7.81 -4.30
N TYR A 41 4.04 -7.85 -3.43
CA TYR A 41 5.36 -8.43 -3.71
C TYR A 41 5.37 -9.91 -3.30
N SER A 42 6.35 -10.64 -3.79
CA SER A 42 6.63 -12.00 -3.32
C SER A 42 8.01 -12.10 -2.71
N VAL A 43 8.17 -13.00 -1.75
CA VAL A 43 9.45 -13.32 -1.15
C VAL A 43 9.73 -14.82 -1.31
N SER A 44 10.93 -15.17 -1.69
CA SER A 44 11.39 -16.56 -1.77
C SER A 44 12.70 -16.76 -1.02
N VAL A 45 12.85 -17.95 -0.46
CA VAL A 45 14.02 -18.37 0.30
C VAL A 45 14.50 -19.70 -0.27
N ASN A 46 15.73 -19.75 -0.76
CA ASN A 46 16.29 -20.95 -1.42
C ASN A 46 15.40 -21.48 -2.56
N GLY A 47 14.72 -20.59 -3.30
CA GLY A 47 13.83 -20.95 -4.39
C GLY A 47 12.42 -21.44 -3.96
N TYR A 48 12.14 -21.43 -2.65
CA TYR A 48 10.80 -21.67 -2.11
C TYR A 48 10.09 -20.34 -1.87
N THR A 49 8.98 -20.10 -2.54
CA THR A 49 8.18 -18.88 -2.33
C THR A 49 7.35 -19.02 -1.06
N LEU A 50 7.45 -18.02 -0.19
CA LEU A 50 6.68 -17.96 1.05
C LEU A 50 5.24 -17.53 0.72
N ASP A 51 4.29 -18.27 1.23
CA ASP A 51 2.86 -17.97 1.13
C ASP A 51 2.32 -17.37 2.44
N ASP A 52 1.02 -17.19 2.54
CA ASP A 52 0.37 -16.51 3.66
C ASP A 52 0.57 -17.24 5.01
N GLU A 53 0.96 -18.52 5.02
CA GLU A 53 1.25 -19.24 6.27
C GLU A 53 2.50 -18.73 7.00
N TYR A 54 3.39 -18.04 6.27
CA TYR A 54 4.61 -17.42 6.79
C TYR A 54 4.40 -15.97 7.23
N ILE A 55 3.21 -15.41 7.09
CA ILE A 55 2.90 -14.05 7.55
C ILE A 55 2.76 -14.06 9.07
N THR A 56 3.58 -13.27 9.76
CA THR A 56 3.53 -13.06 11.21
C THR A 56 2.81 -11.78 11.60
N GLU A 57 2.83 -10.77 10.72
CA GLU A 57 2.09 -9.53 10.87
C GLU A 57 1.50 -9.13 9.52
N ASP A 58 0.21 -8.84 9.49
CA ASP A 58 -0.55 -8.53 8.29
C ASP A 58 -1.20 -7.16 8.36
N ASN A 59 -1.57 -6.61 7.19
CA ASN A 59 -2.23 -5.32 7.05
C ASN A 59 -1.46 -4.17 7.71
N ILE A 60 -0.13 -4.19 7.60
CA ILE A 60 0.73 -3.11 8.06
C ILE A 60 0.54 -1.92 7.13
N HIS A 61 0.22 -0.78 7.70
CA HIS A 61 -0.07 0.43 6.95
C HIS A 61 1.21 1.10 6.42
N TYR A 62 1.09 1.81 5.30
CA TYR A 62 2.11 2.76 4.88
C TYR A 62 1.92 4.06 5.61
N ASP A 63 2.99 4.65 6.15
CA ASP A 63 2.92 5.91 6.91
C ASP A 63 2.26 7.04 6.10
N ILE A 64 2.54 7.11 4.80
CA ILE A 64 1.96 8.13 3.90
C ILE A 64 0.45 7.99 3.71
N LEU A 65 -0.14 6.85 4.08
CA LEU A 65 -1.57 6.57 3.96
C LEU A 65 -2.29 6.56 5.32
N GLU A 66 -1.62 6.89 6.42
CA GLU A 66 -2.18 6.78 7.77
C GLU A 66 -3.51 7.54 7.91
N ASP A 67 -3.61 8.72 7.30
CA ASP A 67 -4.83 9.55 7.34
C ASP A 67 -6.03 8.95 6.61
N TYR A 68 -5.85 7.87 5.81
CA TYR A 68 -6.92 7.28 4.97
C TYR A 68 -7.45 5.95 5.49
N TYR A 69 -6.81 5.35 6.51
CA TYR A 69 -7.11 3.97 6.93
C TYR A 69 -8.42 3.80 7.67
N GLU A 70 -8.93 4.84 8.31
CA GLU A 70 -10.23 4.78 8.97
C GLU A 70 -11.37 4.54 7.97
N ASP A 71 -11.16 4.92 6.72
CA ASP A 71 -12.19 5.00 5.69
C ASP A 71 -12.17 3.85 4.68
N TYR A 72 -11.08 3.03 4.61
CA TYR A 72 -10.95 2.11 3.50
C TYR A 72 -10.07 0.88 3.78
N SER A 73 -10.70 -0.30 3.83
CA SER A 73 -10.03 -1.60 4.05
C SER A 73 -9.26 -2.15 2.82
N GLY A 74 -9.38 -1.53 1.66
CA GLY A 74 -8.73 -1.95 0.42
C GLY A 74 -7.50 -1.14 0.02
N LEU A 75 -6.97 -0.31 0.94
CA LEU A 75 -5.73 0.42 0.71
C LEU A 75 -4.53 -0.54 0.59
N PRO A 76 -3.47 -0.13 -0.13
CA PRO A 76 -2.24 -0.88 -0.17
C PRO A 76 -1.69 -1.11 1.24
N VAL A 77 -1.28 -2.33 1.53
CA VAL A 77 -0.73 -2.73 2.82
C VAL A 77 0.56 -3.53 2.63
N LYS A 78 1.35 -3.60 3.69
CA LYS A 78 2.53 -4.46 3.83
C LYS A 78 2.18 -5.68 4.69
N ALA A 79 3.02 -6.71 4.62
CA ALA A 79 3.00 -7.84 5.53
C ALA A 79 4.43 -8.21 5.93
N THR A 80 4.62 -8.71 7.14
CA THR A 80 5.87 -9.27 7.61
C THR A 80 5.85 -10.78 7.42
N TYR A 81 6.78 -11.26 6.61
CA TYR A 81 7.04 -12.68 6.41
C TYR A 81 8.17 -13.12 7.31
N LYS A 82 8.00 -14.28 7.94
CA LYS A 82 9.04 -14.89 8.77
C LYS A 82 9.20 -16.36 8.45
N PHE A 83 10.45 -16.77 8.26
CA PHE A 83 10.83 -18.15 8.04
C PHE A 83 11.99 -18.51 8.96
N ASP A 84 11.72 -19.41 9.91
CA ASP A 84 12.64 -19.79 10.97
C ASP A 84 13.29 -21.16 10.71
N ASN A 85 14.34 -21.47 11.50
CA ASN A 85 15.00 -22.76 11.56
C ASN A 85 15.64 -23.23 10.24
N ILE A 86 16.21 -22.29 9.49
CA ILE A 86 16.87 -22.57 8.23
C ILE A 86 18.36 -22.89 8.51
N ILE A 87 18.85 -23.99 7.99
CA ILE A 87 20.28 -24.34 8.12
C ILE A 87 21.07 -23.59 7.05
N GLY A 88 22.03 -22.77 7.50
CA GLY A 88 22.94 -22.03 6.64
C GLY A 88 22.63 -20.53 6.52
N ILE A 89 23.39 -19.86 5.67
CA ILE A 89 23.18 -18.43 5.36
C ILE A 89 22.14 -18.35 4.25
N ILE A 90 21.16 -17.48 4.43
CA ILE A 90 20.05 -17.33 3.52
C ILE A 90 19.87 -15.87 3.17
N GLU A 91 19.78 -15.61 1.88
CA GLU A 91 19.39 -14.32 1.35
C GLU A 91 17.99 -14.46 0.76
N PRO A 92 16.99 -13.70 1.28
CA PRO A 92 15.67 -13.68 0.67
C PRO A 92 15.75 -12.99 -0.68
N VAL A 93 15.08 -13.56 -1.67
CA VAL A 93 14.85 -12.93 -2.98
C VAL A 93 13.43 -12.33 -2.95
N ILE A 94 13.35 -11.01 -3.08
CA ILE A 94 12.10 -10.28 -3.11
C ILE A 94 11.84 -9.84 -4.53
N THR A 95 10.61 -10.04 -4.99
CA THR A 95 10.22 -9.78 -6.38
C THR A 95 9.00 -8.86 -6.40
N ASP A 96 9.08 -7.79 -7.18
CA ASP A 96 7.96 -6.87 -7.38
C ASP A 96 6.84 -7.51 -8.23
N PRO A 97 5.65 -6.89 -8.36
CA PRO A 97 4.56 -7.40 -9.19
C PRO A 97 4.89 -7.55 -10.69
N ASN A 98 5.95 -6.89 -11.16
CA ASN A 98 6.41 -6.96 -12.55
C ASN A 98 7.44 -8.09 -12.77
N GLY A 99 7.83 -8.80 -11.70
CA GLY A 99 8.79 -9.89 -11.76
C GLY A 99 10.26 -9.44 -11.63
N ASN A 100 10.52 -8.20 -11.23
CA ASN A 100 11.88 -7.71 -11.00
C ASN A 100 12.33 -8.01 -9.58
N GLU A 101 13.58 -8.43 -9.40
CA GLU A 101 14.18 -8.55 -8.07
C GLU A 101 14.40 -7.17 -7.45
N VAL A 102 14.04 -7.03 -6.18
CA VAL A 102 14.14 -5.80 -5.41
C VAL A 102 15.03 -6.03 -4.18
N THR A 103 15.97 -5.14 -3.97
CA THR A 103 16.77 -5.13 -2.74
C THR A 103 16.10 -4.20 -1.74
N ILE A 104 15.80 -4.73 -0.55
CA ILE A 104 15.22 -3.96 0.55
C ILE A 104 16.33 -3.54 1.51
N ASP A 105 16.33 -2.26 1.83
CA ASP A 105 17.20 -1.66 2.83
C ASP A 105 16.40 -1.54 4.15
N PRO A 106 16.74 -2.31 5.19
CA PRO A 106 16.00 -2.29 6.46
C PRO A 106 16.07 -0.94 7.20
N ASP A 107 17.04 -0.10 6.84
CA ASP A 107 17.21 1.23 7.43
C ASP A 107 16.41 2.32 6.72
N LYS A 108 15.75 1.99 5.61
CA LYS A 108 14.88 2.92 4.88
C LYS A 108 13.42 2.78 5.29
N ASP A 109 12.73 3.90 5.23
CA ASP A 109 11.29 3.98 5.38
C ASP A 109 10.52 3.37 4.18
N ASP A 110 9.21 3.46 4.22
CA ASP A 110 8.29 2.93 3.20
C ASP A 110 8.48 3.54 1.81
N SER A 111 9.20 4.66 1.69
CA SER A 111 9.45 5.32 0.41
C SER A 111 10.21 4.42 -0.58
N GLN A 112 10.96 3.43 -0.09
CA GLN A 112 11.65 2.45 -0.94
C GLN A 112 10.70 1.57 -1.76
N PHE A 113 9.44 1.43 -1.33
CA PHE A 113 8.40 0.65 -2.02
C PHE A 113 7.56 1.50 -2.97
N LEU A 114 7.78 2.82 -2.99
CA LEU A 114 7.07 3.71 -3.88
C LEU A 114 7.74 3.71 -5.25
N VAL A 115 6.96 3.35 -6.26
CA VAL A 115 7.46 3.23 -7.63
C VAL A 115 7.19 4.54 -8.37
N PRO A 116 8.20 5.16 -8.99
CA PRO A 116 7.96 6.31 -9.86
C PRO A 116 7.00 5.95 -10.97
N CYS A 117 5.95 6.76 -11.15
CA CYS A 117 5.04 6.59 -12.29
C CYS A 117 5.76 6.91 -13.59
N SER A 118 5.48 6.13 -14.62
CA SER A 118 5.88 6.46 -15.99
C SER A 118 5.14 7.70 -16.52
N ASP A 119 5.65 8.31 -17.55
CA ASP A 119 4.98 9.44 -18.22
C ASP A 119 3.58 9.06 -18.73
N ALA A 120 3.40 7.81 -19.19
CA ALA A 120 2.11 7.30 -19.65
C ALA A 120 1.11 7.17 -18.48
N GLU A 121 1.53 6.65 -17.34
CA GLU A 121 0.70 6.55 -16.12
C GLU A 121 0.33 7.95 -15.63
N THR A 122 1.31 8.85 -15.51
CA THR A 122 1.09 10.23 -15.08
C THR A 122 0.08 10.94 -16.00
N THR A 123 0.21 10.79 -17.32
CA THR A 123 -0.71 11.39 -18.29
C THR A 123 -2.13 10.80 -18.17
N ALA A 124 -2.25 9.49 -17.99
CA ALA A 124 -3.55 8.84 -17.84
C ALA A 124 -4.24 9.25 -16.54
N LEU A 125 -3.47 9.32 -15.44
CA LEU A 125 -3.95 9.74 -14.13
C LEU A 125 -4.32 11.22 -14.12
N ASP A 126 -3.55 12.09 -14.74
CA ASP A 126 -3.93 13.51 -14.90
C ASP A 126 -5.29 13.65 -15.62
N GLY A 127 -5.44 12.99 -16.76
CA GLY A 127 -6.71 12.99 -17.47
C GLY A 127 -7.87 12.38 -16.68
N PHE A 128 -7.61 11.40 -15.81
CA PHE A 128 -8.62 10.84 -14.92
C PHE A 128 -8.98 11.82 -13.81
N VAL A 129 -7.99 12.40 -13.12
CA VAL A 129 -8.16 13.36 -12.02
C VAL A 129 -8.97 14.57 -12.49
N GLN A 130 -8.67 15.10 -13.67
CA GLN A 130 -9.41 16.23 -14.24
C GLN A 130 -10.90 15.92 -14.40
N ARG A 131 -11.23 14.76 -15.00
CA ARG A 131 -12.62 14.34 -15.16
C ARG A 131 -13.32 14.04 -13.84
N PHE A 132 -12.61 13.38 -12.90
CA PHE A 132 -13.13 13.11 -11.56
C PHE A 132 -13.43 14.41 -10.82
N ALA A 133 -12.48 15.33 -10.75
CA ALA A 133 -12.62 16.62 -10.06
C ALA A 133 -13.79 17.44 -10.63
N GLU A 134 -13.94 17.49 -11.96
CA GLU A 134 -15.09 18.16 -12.60
C GLU A 134 -16.44 17.58 -12.13
N ARG A 135 -16.53 16.25 -11.99
CA ARG A 135 -17.75 15.58 -11.51
C ARG A 135 -17.97 15.76 -10.02
N TYR A 136 -16.90 15.64 -9.25
CA TYR A 136 -16.94 15.75 -7.79
C TYR A 136 -17.30 17.18 -7.35
N GLU A 137 -16.62 18.18 -7.90
CA GLU A 137 -16.89 19.57 -7.58
C GLU A 137 -18.27 20.01 -8.07
N GLY A 138 -18.68 19.58 -9.26
CA GLY A 138 -20.05 19.84 -9.74
C GLY A 138 -21.12 19.20 -8.85
N TYR A 139 -20.88 18.00 -8.33
CA TYR A 139 -21.79 17.36 -7.36
C TYR A 139 -21.80 18.09 -6.03
N LYS A 140 -20.63 18.40 -5.47
CA LYS A 140 -20.42 19.07 -4.20
C LYS A 140 -20.99 20.49 -4.19
N SER A 141 -20.97 21.19 -5.31
CA SER A 141 -21.50 22.56 -5.42
C SER A 141 -23.02 22.66 -5.18
N GLY A 142 -23.76 21.58 -5.31
CA GLY A 142 -25.22 21.58 -5.23
C GLY A 142 -25.92 22.34 -6.37
N THR A 143 -25.20 22.76 -7.42
CA THR A 143 -25.78 23.49 -8.56
C THR A 143 -26.46 22.59 -9.58
N ILE A 144 -26.28 21.28 -9.45
CA ILE A 144 -26.94 20.26 -10.27
C ILE A 144 -27.82 19.36 -9.40
N ASP A 145 -28.86 18.75 -10.03
CA ASP A 145 -29.68 17.77 -9.32
C ASP A 145 -28.79 16.68 -8.68
N PRO A 146 -28.96 16.41 -7.36
CA PRO A 146 -28.08 15.51 -6.64
C PRO A 146 -28.07 14.08 -7.20
N THR A 147 -29.22 13.54 -7.62
CA THR A 147 -29.33 12.22 -8.22
C THR A 147 -28.58 12.16 -9.56
N TYR A 148 -28.74 13.18 -10.38
CA TYR A 148 -28.01 13.27 -11.65
C TYR A 148 -26.51 13.42 -11.44
N GLY A 149 -26.11 14.25 -10.47
CA GLY A 149 -24.70 14.45 -10.10
C GLY A 149 -24.05 13.14 -9.63
N MET A 150 -24.68 12.42 -8.69
CA MET A 150 -24.19 11.15 -8.19
C MET A 150 -24.13 10.09 -9.29
N ASN A 151 -25.11 9.99 -10.16
CA ASN A 151 -25.08 9.06 -11.30
C ASN A 151 -23.88 9.29 -12.23
N ARG A 152 -23.45 10.55 -12.43
CA ARG A 152 -22.27 10.88 -13.22
C ARG A 152 -20.96 10.62 -12.47
N LEU A 153 -20.94 10.82 -11.16
CA LEU A 153 -19.78 10.63 -10.30
C LEU A 153 -19.52 9.16 -10.01
N SER A 154 -20.56 8.34 -9.85
CA SER A 154 -20.48 6.92 -9.48
C SER A 154 -19.59 6.10 -10.42
N GLY A 155 -19.51 6.47 -11.70
CA GLY A 155 -18.61 5.85 -12.67
C GLY A 155 -17.10 6.05 -12.38
N TYR A 156 -16.75 6.98 -11.50
CA TYR A 156 -15.39 7.27 -11.08
C TYR A 156 -15.06 6.72 -9.69
N LEU A 157 -16.05 6.21 -8.96
CA LEU A 157 -15.90 5.73 -7.60
C LEU A 157 -15.86 4.21 -7.54
N GLN A 158 -15.10 3.66 -6.62
CA GLN A 158 -15.15 2.26 -6.28
C GLN A 158 -16.40 2.00 -5.45
N SER A 159 -17.31 1.18 -5.96
CA SER A 159 -18.51 0.79 -5.22
C SER A 159 -18.19 0.03 -3.94
N GLY A 160 -18.96 0.29 -2.89
CA GLY A 160 -18.80 -0.39 -1.59
C GLY A 160 -17.73 0.23 -0.69
N THR A 161 -17.02 1.28 -1.12
CA THR A 161 -16.12 2.06 -0.25
C THR A 161 -16.94 3.01 0.63
N GLU A 162 -16.35 3.47 1.72
CA GLU A 162 -16.97 4.47 2.58
C GLU A 162 -17.21 5.78 1.84
N LEU A 163 -16.24 6.23 1.04
CA LEU A 163 -16.40 7.39 0.17
C LEU A 163 -17.65 7.27 -0.72
N TYR A 164 -17.79 6.11 -1.41
CA TYR A 164 -18.97 5.86 -2.25
C TYR A 164 -20.25 5.96 -1.45
N ASN A 165 -20.33 5.26 -0.31
CA ASN A 165 -21.52 5.21 0.53
C ASN A 165 -21.88 6.59 1.11
N ARG A 166 -20.86 7.34 1.56
CA ARG A 166 -21.04 8.72 2.07
C ARG A 166 -21.60 9.64 0.99
N LEU A 167 -21.05 9.62 -0.21
CA LEU A 167 -21.52 10.43 -1.32
C LEU A 167 -22.93 10.00 -1.79
N GLU A 168 -23.24 8.70 -1.78
CA GLU A 168 -24.57 8.17 -2.11
C GLU A 168 -25.64 8.66 -1.11
N LEU A 169 -25.31 8.69 0.18
CA LEU A 169 -26.23 9.23 1.21
C LEU A 169 -26.48 10.74 1.05
N MET A 170 -25.51 11.47 0.53
CA MET A 170 -25.61 12.92 0.34
C MET A 170 -26.66 13.33 -0.70
N LYS A 171 -27.00 12.45 -1.64
CA LYS A 171 -28.02 12.75 -2.66
C LYS A 171 -29.44 12.89 -2.07
N ASP A 172 -29.70 12.32 -0.87
CA ASP A 172 -31.05 12.24 -0.28
C ASP A 172 -31.33 13.38 0.72
N GLY A 173 -30.49 14.40 0.82
CA GLY A 173 -30.88 15.56 1.62
C GLY A 173 -29.82 16.22 2.49
N LEU A 174 -28.56 16.13 2.16
CA LEU A 174 -27.57 17.06 2.71
C LEU A 174 -27.59 18.32 1.84
N ASP A 175 -28.23 19.36 2.34
CA ASP A 175 -28.15 20.71 1.80
C ASP A 175 -26.69 21.21 1.95
N TRP A 176 -25.89 20.90 0.97
CA TRP A 176 -24.63 21.62 0.77
C TRP A 176 -24.96 23.08 0.55
N SER A 177 -24.10 23.95 1.00
CA SER A 177 -24.24 25.38 0.85
C SER A 177 -24.90 25.73 -0.50
N HIS A 178 -26.05 26.44 -0.47
CA HIS A 178 -26.68 26.96 -1.68
C HIS A 178 -25.72 27.96 -2.34
N VAL A 179 -24.83 27.46 -3.16
CA VAL A 179 -23.96 28.31 -3.96
C VAL A 179 -24.58 28.53 -5.33
N THR A 180 -24.35 29.71 -5.87
CA THR A 180 -24.71 30.08 -7.22
C THR A 180 -23.47 30.53 -7.99
N ASN A 181 -23.56 30.69 -9.30
CA ASN A 181 -22.46 31.12 -10.13
C ASN A 181 -21.16 30.30 -9.92
N TYR A 182 -21.34 29.00 -9.62
CA TYR A 182 -20.22 28.09 -9.41
C TYR A 182 -19.44 27.88 -10.71
N VAL A 183 -18.12 28.10 -10.67
CA VAL A 183 -17.22 27.86 -11.79
C VAL A 183 -15.97 27.14 -11.29
N LEU A 184 -15.67 25.98 -11.87
CA LEU A 184 -14.37 25.32 -11.74
C LEU A 184 -13.44 25.88 -12.83
N HIS A 185 -12.41 26.62 -12.42
CA HIS A 185 -11.48 27.29 -13.31
C HIS A 185 -10.33 26.38 -13.75
N SER A 186 -9.76 25.61 -12.82
CA SER A 186 -8.67 24.70 -13.10
C SER A 186 -8.64 23.51 -12.16
N VAL A 187 -8.04 22.42 -12.65
CA VAL A 187 -7.61 21.25 -11.88
C VAL A 187 -6.15 21.03 -12.21
N THR A 188 -5.31 20.94 -11.20
CA THR A 188 -3.87 20.74 -11.37
C THR A 188 -3.43 19.50 -10.61
N LEU A 189 -2.93 18.49 -11.30
CA LEU A 189 -2.29 17.33 -10.67
C LEU A 189 -0.90 17.76 -10.16
N ASN A 190 -0.69 17.73 -8.85
CA ASN A 190 0.54 18.17 -8.19
C ASN A 190 1.57 17.04 -8.15
N SER A 191 1.13 15.84 -7.76
CA SER A 191 2.00 14.66 -7.69
C SER A 191 1.22 13.37 -7.83
N VAL A 192 1.92 12.31 -8.23
CA VAL A 192 1.42 10.94 -8.28
C VAL A 192 2.46 10.02 -7.65
N ILE A 193 2.00 9.13 -6.81
CA ILE A 193 2.79 8.07 -6.16
C ILE A 193 2.16 6.73 -6.50
N SER A 194 2.96 5.78 -6.99
CA SER A 194 2.52 4.40 -7.24
C SER A 194 2.95 3.49 -6.10
N PHE A 195 2.00 2.70 -5.58
CA PHE A 195 2.27 1.61 -4.63
C PHE A 195 2.45 0.25 -5.33
N GLY A 196 2.46 0.26 -6.67
CA GLY A 196 2.41 -0.97 -7.45
C GLY A 196 1.01 -1.60 -7.48
N GLY A 197 0.83 -2.65 -8.29
CA GLY A 197 -0.44 -3.38 -8.38
C GLY A 197 -1.64 -2.52 -8.79
N GLY A 198 -1.41 -1.41 -9.50
CA GLY A 198 -2.46 -0.50 -9.97
C GLY A 198 -3.05 0.41 -8.90
N ASN A 199 -2.35 0.64 -7.79
CA ASN A 199 -2.76 1.56 -6.74
C ASN A 199 -1.92 2.84 -6.78
N TYR A 200 -2.58 3.99 -6.74
CA TYR A 200 -1.96 5.31 -6.88
C TYR A 200 -2.51 6.29 -5.85
N LEU A 201 -1.63 7.12 -5.27
CA LEU A 201 -2.01 8.33 -4.55
C LEU A 201 -1.83 9.51 -5.49
N CYS A 202 -2.89 10.25 -5.76
CA CYS A 202 -2.87 11.47 -6.56
C CYS A 202 -3.17 12.67 -5.67
N ASP A 203 -2.25 13.63 -5.66
CA ASP A 203 -2.41 14.93 -5.01
C ASP A 203 -2.76 15.96 -6.09
N PHE A 204 -3.84 16.70 -5.92
CA PHE A 204 -4.27 17.70 -6.88
C PHE A 204 -4.95 18.90 -6.22
N THR A 205 -4.95 20.00 -6.96
CA THR A 205 -5.55 21.27 -6.54
C THR A 205 -6.64 21.66 -7.51
N THR A 206 -7.77 22.18 -6.98
CA THR A 206 -8.81 22.82 -7.77
C THR A 206 -8.88 24.30 -7.45
N HIS A 207 -9.16 25.12 -8.45
CA HIS A 207 -9.47 26.54 -8.30
C HIS A 207 -10.93 26.77 -8.71
N ILE A 208 -11.72 27.27 -7.77
CA ILE A 208 -13.17 27.47 -7.94
C ILE A 208 -13.58 28.90 -7.57
N THR A 209 -14.61 29.40 -8.21
CA THR A 209 -15.36 30.57 -7.72
C THR A 209 -16.81 30.25 -7.55
N SER A 210 -17.45 30.85 -6.55
CA SER A 210 -18.89 30.71 -6.32
C SER A 210 -19.44 31.91 -5.56
N ASP A 211 -20.75 32.08 -5.59
CA ASP A 211 -21.47 33.05 -4.78
C ASP A 211 -22.31 32.31 -3.75
N SER A 212 -22.33 32.83 -2.52
CA SER A 212 -23.21 32.36 -1.44
C SER A 212 -23.97 33.55 -0.83
N PRO A 213 -24.93 33.32 0.07
CA PRO A 213 -25.54 34.42 0.83
C PRO A 213 -24.54 35.27 1.63
N ASN A 214 -23.34 34.73 1.91
CA ASN A 214 -22.28 35.39 2.65
C ASN A 214 -21.27 36.16 1.76
N GLY A 215 -21.43 36.09 0.44
CA GLY A 215 -20.58 36.81 -0.51
C GLY A 215 -20.00 35.94 -1.62
N HIS A 216 -19.09 36.56 -2.37
CA HIS A 216 -18.30 35.91 -3.40
C HIS A 216 -17.11 35.17 -2.78
N HIS A 217 -16.86 33.93 -3.25
CA HIS A 217 -15.78 33.06 -2.83
C HIS A 217 -14.87 32.80 -4.02
N ASP A 218 -13.56 32.82 -3.77
CA ASP A 218 -12.52 32.47 -4.72
C ASP A 218 -11.54 31.56 -3.96
N ASP A 219 -11.73 30.24 -4.15
CA ASP A 219 -11.12 29.23 -3.31
C ASP A 219 -10.16 28.34 -4.12
N THR A 220 -9.04 28.01 -3.49
CA THR A 220 -8.11 26.99 -3.93
C THR A 220 -8.20 25.83 -2.94
N LEU A 221 -8.62 24.66 -3.42
CA LEU A 221 -8.84 23.47 -2.60
C LEU A 221 -7.84 22.40 -2.98
N ASN A 222 -7.25 21.78 -1.97
CA ASN A 222 -6.27 20.71 -2.15
C ASN A 222 -6.91 19.37 -1.78
N TYR A 223 -6.64 18.37 -2.61
CA TYR A 223 -7.18 17.03 -2.46
C TYR A 223 -6.10 15.98 -2.64
N LYS A 224 -6.24 14.91 -1.87
CA LYS A 224 -5.55 13.65 -2.10
C LYS A 224 -6.57 12.56 -2.35
N ILE A 225 -6.38 11.77 -3.38
CA ILE A 225 -7.22 10.62 -3.68
C ILE A 225 -6.37 9.37 -3.86
N ILE A 226 -6.93 8.25 -3.39
CA ILE A 226 -6.41 6.93 -3.73
C ILE A 226 -7.18 6.44 -4.95
N VAL A 227 -6.45 6.13 -6.00
CA VAL A 227 -6.98 5.61 -7.27
C VAL A 227 -6.55 4.16 -7.42
N LYS A 228 -7.50 3.30 -7.79
CA LYS A 228 -7.26 1.90 -8.15
C LYS A 228 -7.54 1.70 -9.64
N ASP A 229 -6.58 1.16 -10.36
CA ASP A 229 -6.77 0.65 -11.71
C ASP A 229 -7.30 -0.78 -11.66
N ILE A 230 -8.57 -0.95 -12.02
CA ILE A 230 -9.24 -2.26 -12.02
C ILE A 230 -8.84 -3.09 -13.25
N SER A 231 -8.50 -2.42 -14.34
CA SER A 231 -8.22 -3.05 -15.62
C SER A 231 -6.77 -3.53 -15.80
N GLY A 232 -5.85 -2.98 -15.01
CA GLY A 232 -4.40 -3.20 -15.16
C GLY A 232 -3.78 -2.52 -16.38
N ASN A 233 -4.54 -1.66 -17.08
CA ASN A 233 -4.06 -0.92 -18.26
C ASN A 233 -4.55 0.54 -18.30
N LEU A 234 -4.94 1.08 -17.14
CA LEU A 234 -5.40 2.46 -16.91
C LEU A 234 -6.70 2.84 -17.64
N SER A 235 -7.45 1.86 -18.15
CA SER A 235 -8.72 2.12 -18.86
C SER A 235 -9.93 2.13 -17.93
N ASP A 236 -9.83 1.52 -16.74
CA ASP A 236 -10.87 1.48 -15.72
C ASP A 236 -10.30 1.83 -14.35
N MET A 237 -10.20 3.12 -14.08
CA MET A 237 -9.72 3.67 -12.81
C MET A 237 -10.89 4.07 -11.92
N ARG A 238 -10.75 3.86 -10.60
CA ARG A 238 -11.75 4.21 -9.58
C ARG A 238 -11.10 4.90 -8.40
N VAL A 239 -11.73 5.93 -7.89
CA VAL A 239 -11.36 6.55 -6.61
C VAL A 239 -11.91 5.70 -5.48
N VAL A 240 -11.06 5.30 -4.56
CA VAL A 240 -11.39 4.46 -3.41
C VAL A 240 -11.45 5.24 -2.10
N SER A 241 -10.67 6.32 -2.00
CA SER A 241 -10.67 7.25 -0.86
C SER A 241 -10.36 8.66 -1.31
N LEU A 242 -10.82 9.66 -0.56
CA LEU A 242 -10.59 11.08 -0.80
C LEU A 242 -10.44 11.80 0.53
N ASP A 243 -9.40 12.63 0.61
CA ASP A 243 -9.19 13.60 1.66
C ASP A 243 -9.00 15.01 1.08
N SER A 244 -9.35 16.05 1.87
CA SER A 244 -9.17 17.45 1.54
C SER A 244 -8.43 18.17 2.67
N TYR A 245 -7.39 18.94 2.38
CA TYR A 245 -6.50 19.55 3.36
C TYR A 245 -6.18 21.01 3.04
#